data_a8851792f275b9dd73ccbfd0480e8301
#
_entry.id   a8851792f275b9dd73ccbfd0480e8301
#
_cell.length_a   1.000
_cell.length_b   1.000
_cell.length_c   1.000
_cell.angle_alpha   90.00
_cell.angle_beta   90.00
_cell.angle_gamma   90.00
#
_symmetry.space_group_name_H-M   'P 1'
#
loop_
_entity.id
_entity.type
_entity.pdbx_description
1 polymer ?
#
loop_
_entity_poly.entity_id
_entity_poly.type
_entity_poly.pdbx_seq_one_letter_code
_entity_poly.pdbx_strand_id
1 'polypeptide(L)'
;MSDDAGEKKGLTRRGFLKSAGGVAAVAGMAAGGIAVGAREGATRPAAVPKKWDQAYDVVIIGSGFAGLAAAIEAKSAGASVVVIEKMPVHGGNSIINGGDFCAPVTRLQKAAGVQDSPDLMYKDMMKAGLYLNNPELARILADNAGGALEWCEDYVGAKFTRLNFHGGHSVKRANQTANASGSELVNKMLAKAKGLGVEVLTRTKMERMITNKDGRVVGIEVKTGYRYPDEKTGKTANIKAGKAVVLTSGGFSNDIALRQIQDPRLTDKFGTTNQPGATGEALLAACMAGAMDVQMDWIQLGPWTSPDEKGFGHVPLFCERLVGYGPMIDPATGKRFFKETGNRKERADAIILLGHPVIIMGDSYSVPKQVFPGALEKGLQNGAVKKFDSLEAMAKNYNIPLETFQKEIARWNSFVEKKKDDDFDCMIFPDAKPTVAPPFYAARLWPKVHHTMGGLVIDRNAQVFGFSLKPVKGLYAAGEVTGGIHGAVRLGGVAMADCIVFGRIAGRNAAKETAWG
;
A
#
# COMPACT_ATOMS: atom_id res chain seq x y z
N MET A 1 -5.64 10.28 63.13
CA MET A 1 -5.01 9.33 62.22
C MET A 1 -6.06 9.05 61.17
N SER A 2 -6.02 9.79 60.11
CA SER A 2 -7.02 9.75 59.03
C SER A 2 -6.30 9.42 57.74
N ASP A 3 -6.67 8.28 57.20
CA ASP A 3 -6.25 7.82 55.87
C ASP A 3 -6.88 8.72 54.78
N ASP A 4 -6.08 9.34 53.97
CA ASP A 4 -6.49 10.10 52.80
C ASP A 4 -6.16 9.26 51.56
N ALA A 5 -7.15 8.50 51.09
CA ALA A 5 -7.08 7.73 49.88
C ALA A 5 -7.62 8.58 48.70
N GLY A 6 -6.70 9.14 47.91
CA GLY A 6 -7.03 9.94 46.71
C GLY A 6 -7.77 9.13 45.65
N GLU A 7 -9.06 9.38 45.50
CA GLU A 7 -9.90 8.88 44.41
C GLU A 7 -9.41 9.38 43.04
N LYS A 8 -9.01 8.48 42.16
CA LYS A 8 -8.81 8.75 40.72
C LYS A 8 -10.17 8.96 40.07
N LYS A 9 -10.55 10.20 39.84
CA LYS A 9 -11.76 10.55 39.06
C LYS A 9 -11.61 10.12 37.61
N GLY A 10 -12.29 9.03 37.25
CA GLY A 10 -12.45 8.60 35.87
C GLY A 10 -13.22 9.64 35.05
N LEU A 11 -12.78 9.87 33.82
CA LEU A 11 -13.46 10.73 32.83
C LEU A 11 -14.87 10.20 32.56
N THR A 12 -15.90 10.95 32.94
CA THR A 12 -17.29 10.62 32.62
C THR A 12 -17.63 11.05 31.18
N ARG A 13 -18.56 10.34 30.52
CA ARG A 13 -19.09 10.69 29.19
C ARG A 13 -19.48 12.17 29.05
N ARG A 14 -19.96 12.78 30.11
CA ARG A 14 -20.36 14.20 30.18
C ARG A 14 -19.15 15.15 30.23
N GLY A 15 -18.01 14.72 30.79
CA GLY A 15 -16.74 15.45 30.79
C GLY A 15 -16.09 15.45 29.40
N PHE A 16 -16.16 14.32 28.71
CA PHE A 16 -15.66 14.19 27.34
C PHE A 16 -16.41 15.07 26.35
N LEU A 17 -17.75 15.17 26.46
CA LEU A 17 -18.56 16.04 25.62
C LEU A 17 -18.35 17.54 25.89
N LYS A 18 -17.92 17.93 27.09
CA LYS A 18 -17.60 19.33 27.41
C LYS A 18 -16.22 19.76 26.94
N SER A 19 -15.25 18.85 26.87
CA SER A 19 -13.92 19.11 26.27
C SER A 19 -13.94 19.10 24.73
N ALA A 20 -14.89 18.42 24.10
CA ALA A 20 -15.11 18.46 22.65
C ALA A 20 -15.83 19.75 22.17
N GLY A 21 -16.36 20.55 23.06
CA GLY A 21 -17.04 21.83 22.74
C GLY A 21 -16.11 23.01 22.45
N GLY A 22 -14.79 22.82 22.49
CA GLY A 22 -13.80 23.90 22.27
C GLY A 22 -13.28 24.03 20.83
N VAL A 23 -13.77 23.25 19.87
CA VAL A 23 -13.39 23.32 18.45
C VAL A 23 -14.59 23.70 17.55
N ALA A 24 -15.45 24.55 18.05
CA ALA A 24 -16.57 25.14 17.27
C ALA A 24 -16.22 26.55 16.76
N ALA A 25 -15.08 26.73 16.10
CA ALA A 25 -14.69 27.96 15.43
C ALA A 25 -14.06 27.74 14.05
N VAL A 26 -14.60 26.82 13.27
CA VAL A 26 -14.47 26.79 11.79
C VAL A 26 -15.80 26.32 11.19
N ALA A 27 -16.89 26.94 11.60
CA ALA A 27 -18.17 26.85 10.92
C ALA A 27 -18.32 28.09 10.02
N GLY A 28 -17.57 28.14 8.95
CA GLY A 28 -17.59 29.21 7.98
C GLY A 28 -16.96 28.82 6.68
N MET A 29 -17.31 27.64 6.16
CA MET A 29 -17.07 27.34 4.76
C MET A 29 -18.31 26.68 4.17
N ALA A 30 -18.88 27.47 3.31
CA ALA A 30 -19.81 27.19 2.23
C ALA A 30 -20.26 25.73 2.13
N ALA A 31 -21.55 25.58 2.02
CA ALA A 31 -22.24 24.50 1.34
C ALA A 31 -21.70 24.33 -0.11
N GLY A 32 -20.48 23.89 -0.24
CA GLY A 32 -20.01 23.14 -1.37
C GLY A 32 -20.66 21.78 -1.22
N GLY A 33 -21.89 21.62 -1.73
CA GLY A 33 -22.48 20.32 -1.89
C GLY A 33 -21.42 19.45 -2.53
N ILE A 34 -21.10 18.29 -1.90
CA ILE A 34 -20.44 17.21 -2.59
C ILE A 34 -21.36 16.95 -3.77
N ALA A 35 -21.03 17.52 -4.92
CA ALA A 35 -21.53 17.00 -6.16
C ALA A 35 -20.89 15.62 -6.25
N VAL A 36 -21.51 14.66 -5.57
CA VAL A 36 -21.49 13.27 -5.99
C VAL A 36 -22.13 13.35 -7.37
N GLY A 37 -21.32 13.78 -8.35
CA GLY A 37 -21.70 13.63 -9.74
C GLY A 37 -22.08 12.18 -9.83
N ALA A 38 -23.35 11.94 -10.09
CA ALA A 38 -23.84 10.59 -10.27
C ALA A 38 -22.82 9.93 -11.18
N ARG A 39 -22.04 8.99 -10.64
CA ARG A 39 -21.22 8.11 -11.46
C ARG A 39 -22.26 7.36 -12.29
N GLU A 40 -22.54 7.88 -13.47
CA GLU A 40 -23.16 7.10 -14.53
C GLU A 40 -22.19 5.96 -14.78
N GLY A 41 -22.34 4.83 -14.08
CA GLY A 41 -21.41 3.75 -14.32
C GLY A 41 -21.23 2.69 -13.26
N ALA A 42 -21.66 2.83 -12.00
CA ALA A 42 -21.78 1.67 -11.11
C ALA A 42 -23.03 0.88 -11.55
N THR A 43 -22.95 0.31 -12.74
CA THR A 43 -24.09 -0.27 -13.42
C THR A 43 -24.26 -1.71 -12.97
N ARG A 44 -25.53 -2.12 -12.80
CA ARG A 44 -25.93 -3.50 -12.55
C ARG A 44 -25.22 -4.44 -13.52
N PRO A 45 -24.96 -5.72 -13.14
CA PRO A 45 -24.38 -6.70 -14.04
C PRO A 45 -25.11 -6.72 -15.37
N ALA A 46 -24.36 -6.84 -16.46
CA ALA A 46 -24.95 -7.02 -17.77
C ALA A 46 -25.46 -8.46 -17.92
N ALA A 47 -26.55 -8.63 -18.65
CA ALA A 47 -26.99 -9.96 -19.07
C ALA A 47 -26.03 -10.55 -20.11
N VAL A 48 -26.06 -11.86 -20.26
CA VAL A 48 -25.27 -12.57 -21.28
C VAL A 48 -25.62 -12.03 -22.68
N PRO A 49 -24.62 -11.51 -23.41
CA PRO A 49 -24.85 -10.92 -24.72
C PRO A 49 -25.17 -12.01 -25.78
N LYS A 50 -25.88 -11.63 -26.86
CA LYS A 50 -26.11 -12.52 -27.99
C LYS A 50 -24.83 -12.92 -28.73
N LYS A 51 -23.81 -12.07 -28.67
CA LYS A 51 -22.51 -12.28 -29.33
C LYS A 51 -21.38 -11.81 -28.42
N TRP A 52 -20.32 -12.61 -28.34
CA TRP A 52 -19.06 -12.27 -27.70
C TRP A 52 -18.08 -11.78 -28.76
N ASP A 53 -17.33 -10.73 -28.44
CA ASP A 53 -16.30 -10.18 -29.33
C ASP A 53 -14.97 -10.94 -29.19
N GLN A 54 -14.69 -11.40 -27.96
CA GLN A 54 -13.53 -12.22 -27.64
C GLN A 54 -13.92 -13.28 -26.61
N ALA A 55 -13.16 -14.39 -26.54
CA ALA A 55 -13.39 -15.47 -25.59
C ALA A 55 -12.05 -16.06 -25.09
N TYR A 56 -11.94 -16.19 -23.78
CA TYR A 56 -10.81 -16.81 -23.09
C TYR A 56 -11.33 -17.69 -21.95
N ASP A 57 -10.50 -18.63 -21.47
CA ASP A 57 -10.85 -19.39 -20.26
C ASP A 57 -10.85 -18.46 -19.04
N VAL A 58 -9.78 -17.66 -18.88
CA VAL A 58 -9.58 -16.76 -17.74
C VAL A 58 -9.36 -15.33 -18.22
N VAL A 59 -10.20 -14.42 -17.72
CA VAL A 59 -10.08 -12.97 -17.99
C VAL A 59 -9.60 -12.29 -16.73
N ILE A 60 -8.46 -11.58 -16.80
CA ILE A 60 -7.81 -10.93 -15.67
C ILE A 60 -7.91 -9.42 -15.81
N ILE A 61 -8.34 -8.72 -14.75
CA ILE A 61 -8.57 -7.28 -14.74
C ILE A 61 -7.49 -6.59 -13.91
N GLY A 62 -6.59 -5.89 -14.59
CA GLY A 62 -5.44 -5.20 -13.99
C GLY A 62 -4.11 -5.90 -14.22
N SER A 63 -3.11 -5.14 -14.67
CA SER A 63 -1.77 -5.61 -15.05
C SER A 63 -0.69 -5.39 -13.97
N GLY A 64 -1.11 -5.23 -12.71
CA GLY A 64 -0.21 -5.15 -11.55
C GLY A 64 0.39 -6.50 -11.16
N PHE A 65 1.11 -6.56 -10.05
CA PHE A 65 1.74 -7.82 -9.56
C PHE A 65 0.76 -8.97 -9.47
N ALA A 66 -0.42 -8.77 -8.85
CA ALA A 66 -1.40 -9.83 -8.66
C ALA A 66 -1.94 -10.35 -10.00
N GLY A 67 -2.25 -9.44 -10.95
CA GLY A 67 -2.77 -9.81 -12.25
C GLY A 67 -1.74 -10.56 -13.10
N LEU A 68 -0.49 -10.09 -13.13
CA LEU A 68 0.57 -10.78 -13.85
C LEU A 68 0.92 -12.14 -13.23
N ALA A 69 0.89 -12.25 -11.89
CA ALA A 69 1.08 -13.53 -11.20
C ALA A 69 -0.07 -14.52 -11.55
N ALA A 70 -1.33 -14.04 -11.50
CA ALA A 70 -2.47 -14.84 -11.87
C ALA A 70 -2.42 -15.29 -13.34
N ALA A 71 -2.01 -14.39 -14.24
CA ALA A 71 -1.88 -14.69 -15.67
C ALA A 71 -0.84 -15.77 -15.96
N ILE A 72 0.34 -15.66 -15.34
CA ILE A 72 1.44 -16.63 -15.48
C ILE A 72 0.98 -18.00 -14.98
N GLU A 73 0.38 -18.07 -13.78
CA GLU A 73 -0.05 -19.34 -13.20
C GLU A 73 -1.24 -19.97 -13.97
N ALA A 74 -2.23 -19.17 -14.39
CA ALA A 74 -3.36 -19.66 -15.16
C ALA A 74 -2.91 -20.18 -16.53
N LYS A 75 -2.02 -19.46 -17.22
CA LYS A 75 -1.47 -19.88 -18.50
C LYS A 75 -0.60 -21.13 -18.37
N SER A 76 0.23 -21.21 -17.32
CA SER A 76 1.02 -22.42 -17.03
C SER A 76 0.17 -23.65 -16.71
N ALA A 77 -1.07 -23.45 -16.22
CA ALA A 77 -2.07 -24.49 -16.03
C ALA A 77 -2.85 -24.85 -17.30
N GLY A 78 -2.48 -24.32 -18.46
CA GLY A 78 -3.05 -24.65 -19.78
C GLY A 78 -4.27 -23.83 -20.18
N ALA A 79 -4.70 -22.81 -19.40
CA ALA A 79 -5.82 -21.95 -19.77
C ALA A 79 -5.46 -20.96 -20.89
N SER A 80 -6.45 -20.58 -21.70
CA SER A 80 -6.37 -19.38 -22.52
C SER A 80 -6.61 -18.15 -21.65
N VAL A 81 -5.69 -17.14 -21.71
CA VAL A 81 -5.67 -16.03 -20.75
C VAL A 81 -5.53 -14.68 -21.46
N VAL A 82 -6.31 -13.70 -21.03
CA VAL A 82 -6.12 -12.29 -21.38
C VAL A 82 -6.03 -11.45 -20.11
N VAL A 83 -5.15 -10.45 -20.11
CA VAL A 83 -5.08 -9.39 -19.09
C VAL A 83 -5.56 -8.10 -19.71
N ILE A 84 -6.53 -7.42 -19.08
CA ILE A 84 -6.95 -6.08 -19.50
C ILE A 84 -6.40 -5.03 -18.53
N GLU A 85 -6.03 -3.87 -19.07
CA GLU A 85 -5.51 -2.73 -18.34
C GLU A 85 -6.15 -1.44 -18.86
N LYS A 86 -6.77 -0.65 -17.96
CA LYS A 86 -7.46 0.57 -18.38
C LYS A 86 -6.50 1.70 -18.77
N MET A 87 -5.30 1.73 -18.20
CA MET A 87 -4.30 2.74 -18.46
C MET A 87 -3.54 2.46 -19.78
N PRO A 88 -2.90 3.49 -20.38
CA PRO A 88 -2.09 3.30 -21.58
C PRO A 88 -0.80 2.51 -21.34
N VAL A 89 -0.41 2.37 -20.07
CA VAL A 89 0.77 1.63 -19.61
C VAL A 89 0.37 0.57 -18.60
N HIS A 90 1.09 -0.54 -18.58
CA HIS A 90 0.90 -1.63 -17.65
C HIS A 90 1.56 -1.37 -16.30
N GLY A 91 1.17 -2.15 -15.29
CA GLY A 91 1.83 -2.22 -13.99
C GLY A 91 1.15 -1.47 -12.85
N GLY A 92 0.27 -0.52 -13.14
CA GLY A 92 -0.47 0.21 -12.08
C GLY A 92 0.44 0.77 -10.98
N ASN A 93 0.03 0.61 -9.71
CA ASN A 93 0.85 0.99 -8.54
C ASN A 93 2.07 0.08 -8.37
N SER A 94 2.02 -1.13 -8.92
CA SER A 94 3.11 -2.10 -8.79
C SER A 94 4.40 -1.63 -9.46
N ILE A 95 4.32 -0.87 -10.56
CA ILE A 95 5.51 -0.43 -11.31
C ILE A 95 6.22 0.77 -10.65
N ILE A 96 5.50 1.58 -9.86
CA ILE A 96 6.01 2.84 -9.28
C ILE A 96 6.41 2.73 -7.80
N ASN A 97 6.21 1.57 -7.14
CA ASN A 97 6.59 1.39 -5.73
C ASN A 97 8.10 1.23 -5.53
N GLY A 98 8.55 1.21 -4.28
CA GLY A 98 9.97 1.13 -3.89
C GLY A 98 10.65 -0.24 -4.08
N GLY A 99 9.94 -1.25 -4.58
CA GLY A 99 10.50 -2.58 -4.88
C GLY A 99 10.81 -3.45 -3.66
N ASP A 100 10.24 -3.18 -2.50
CA ASP A 100 10.46 -3.97 -1.28
C ASP A 100 9.45 -5.11 -1.15
N PHE A 101 9.92 -6.34 -1.18
CA PHE A 101 9.16 -7.57 -0.98
C PHE A 101 9.45 -8.16 0.40
N CYS A 102 8.48 -8.14 1.31
CA CYS A 102 8.65 -8.74 2.64
C CYS A 102 8.35 -10.24 2.64
N ALA A 103 9.37 -11.02 3.01
CA ALA A 103 9.27 -12.46 3.15
C ALA A 103 10.24 -12.96 4.24
N PRO A 104 9.86 -14.00 5.02
CA PRO A 104 10.73 -14.62 6.00
C PRO A 104 11.65 -15.66 5.35
N VAL A 105 12.77 -15.96 6.00
CA VAL A 105 13.72 -17.04 5.67
C VAL A 105 14.35 -16.91 4.28
N THR A 106 14.58 -15.69 3.82
CA THR A 106 15.10 -15.40 2.48
C THR A 106 16.62 -15.60 2.37
N ARG A 107 17.13 -15.68 1.13
CA ARG A 107 18.57 -15.76 0.84
C ARG A 107 19.33 -14.55 1.43
N LEU A 108 18.76 -13.35 1.31
CA LEU A 108 19.37 -12.13 1.88
C LEU A 108 19.37 -12.14 3.42
N GLN A 109 18.32 -12.66 4.05
CA GLN A 109 18.30 -12.81 5.52
C GLN A 109 19.34 -13.81 6.00
N LYS A 110 19.47 -14.97 5.35
CA LYS A 110 20.49 -15.98 5.66
C LYS A 110 21.90 -15.39 5.54
N ALA A 111 22.18 -14.66 4.46
CA ALA A 111 23.47 -14.00 4.26
C ALA A 111 23.78 -12.90 5.30
N ALA A 112 22.75 -12.24 5.80
CA ALA A 112 22.86 -11.18 6.82
C ALA A 112 22.77 -11.71 8.27
N GLY A 113 22.62 -13.02 8.49
CA GLY A 113 22.47 -13.62 9.83
C GLY A 113 21.16 -13.27 10.53
N VAL A 114 20.15 -12.79 9.80
CA VAL A 114 18.85 -12.41 10.35
C VAL A 114 18.00 -13.66 10.56
N GLN A 115 17.61 -13.90 11.82
CA GLN A 115 16.67 -14.96 12.18
C GLN A 115 15.25 -14.49 11.98
N ASP A 116 14.46 -15.19 11.17
CA ASP A 116 13.06 -14.89 10.88
C ASP A 116 12.27 -16.19 10.64
N SER A 117 10.95 -16.11 10.73
CA SER A 117 10.06 -17.23 10.46
C SER A 117 8.69 -16.77 9.96
N PRO A 118 7.92 -17.66 9.29
CA PRO A 118 6.52 -17.39 8.98
C PRO A 118 5.70 -17.04 10.23
N ASP A 119 5.97 -17.66 11.37
CA ASP A 119 5.28 -17.37 12.65
C ASP A 119 5.58 -15.96 13.15
N LEU A 120 6.82 -15.49 13.04
CA LEU A 120 7.19 -14.14 13.43
C LEU A 120 6.55 -13.12 12.49
N MET A 121 6.55 -13.38 11.17
CA MET A 121 5.86 -12.52 10.19
C MET A 121 4.36 -12.46 10.46
N TYR A 122 3.72 -13.60 10.72
CA TYR A 122 2.31 -13.67 11.06
C TYR A 122 1.98 -12.84 12.31
N LYS A 123 2.77 -13.00 13.39
CA LYS A 123 2.60 -12.22 14.63
C LYS A 123 2.71 -10.72 14.40
N ASP A 124 3.72 -10.29 13.62
CA ASP A 124 3.88 -8.88 13.26
C ASP A 124 2.67 -8.35 12.47
N MET A 125 2.18 -9.12 11.50
CA MET A 125 0.99 -8.75 10.72
C MET A 125 -0.26 -8.63 11.59
N MET A 126 -0.53 -9.62 12.45
CA MET A 126 -1.69 -9.62 13.35
C MET A 126 -1.64 -8.44 14.31
N LYS A 127 -0.47 -8.18 14.92
CA LYS A 127 -0.27 -7.05 15.83
C LYS A 127 -0.49 -5.70 15.12
N ALA A 128 0.12 -5.51 13.96
CA ALA A 128 -0.05 -4.27 13.19
C ALA A 128 -1.49 -4.07 12.71
N GLY A 129 -2.14 -5.14 12.28
CA GLY A 129 -3.54 -5.15 11.86
C GLY A 129 -4.55 -5.01 12.99
N LEU A 130 -4.10 -4.81 14.24
CA LEU A 130 -4.94 -4.74 15.44
C LEU A 130 -5.83 -5.98 15.62
N TYR A 131 -5.36 -7.14 15.18
CA TYR A 131 -6.09 -8.42 15.17
C TYR A 131 -7.41 -8.39 14.38
N LEU A 132 -7.56 -7.42 13.46
CA LEU A 132 -8.69 -7.33 12.54
C LEU A 132 -8.44 -8.10 11.23
N ASN A 133 -7.25 -8.66 11.06
CA ASN A 133 -6.92 -9.55 9.95
C ASN A 133 -7.82 -10.79 9.98
N ASN A 134 -8.21 -11.30 8.82
CA ASN A 134 -8.66 -12.68 8.71
C ASN A 134 -7.46 -13.60 9.03
N PRO A 135 -7.52 -14.40 10.14
CA PRO A 135 -6.35 -15.15 10.59
C PRO A 135 -5.88 -16.20 9.57
N GLU A 136 -6.82 -16.81 8.83
CA GLU A 136 -6.50 -17.81 7.80
C GLU A 136 -5.74 -17.18 6.64
N LEU A 137 -6.23 -16.05 6.12
CA LEU A 137 -5.59 -15.35 5.00
C LEU A 137 -4.21 -14.79 5.39
N ALA A 138 -4.10 -14.20 6.58
CA ALA A 138 -2.83 -13.73 7.11
C ALA A 138 -1.82 -14.88 7.29
N ARG A 139 -2.27 -16.06 7.73
CA ARG A 139 -1.44 -17.26 7.88
C ARG A 139 -0.97 -17.76 6.50
N ILE A 140 -1.88 -17.86 5.53
CA ILE A 140 -1.53 -18.25 4.16
C ILE A 140 -0.47 -17.31 3.59
N LEU A 141 -0.63 -16.00 3.77
CA LEU A 141 0.34 -15.03 3.30
C LEU A 141 1.72 -15.24 3.94
N ALA A 142 1.79 -15.34 5.26
CA ALA A 142 3.06 -15.51 5.97
C ALA A 142 3.77 -16.82 5.59
N ASP A 143 3.03 -17.93 5.46
CA ASP A 143 3.59 -19.25 5.11
C ASP A 143 4.11 -19.30 3.68
N ASN A 144 3.50 -18.56 2.75
CA ASN A 144 3.81 -18.66 1.33
C ASN A 144 4.71 -17.52 0.82
N ALA A 145 4.97 -16.46 1.62
CA ALA A 145 5.73 -15.30 1.16
C ALA A 145 7.18 -15.66 0.76
N GLY A 146 7.86 -16.57 1.50
CA GLY A 146 9.20 -17.04 1.17
C GLY A 146 9.25 -17.70 -0.20
N GLY A 147 8.38 -18.70 -0.43
CA GLY A 147 8.31 -19.40 -1.73
C GLY A 147 7.81 -18.51 -2.87
N ALA A 148 7.03 -17.47 -2.57
CA ALA A 148 6.62 -16.47 -3.55
C ALA A 148 7.79 -15.58 -3.98
N LEU A 149 8.68 -15.21 -3.06
CA LEU A 149 9.91 -14.48 -3.39
C LEU A 149 10.85 -15.35 -4.24
N GLU A 150 11.09 -16.61 -3.85
CA GLU A 150 11.90 -17.55 -4.63
C GLU A 150 11.33 -17.75 -6.05
N TRP A 151 10.01 -17.84 -6.19
CA TRP A 151 9.36 -17.88 -7.51
C TRP A 151 9.65 -16.62 -8.34
N CYS A 152 9.67 -15.43 -7.72
CA CYS A 152 10.03 -14.19 -8.40
C CYS A 152 11.50 -14.19 -8.84
N GLU A 153 12.41 -14.75 -8.03
CA GLU A 153 13.84 -14.84 -8.34
C GLU A 153 14.13 -15.91 -9.42
N ASP A 154 13.71 -17.14 -9.16
CA ASP A 154 14.15 -18.30 -9.93
C ASP A 154 13.32 -18.52 -11.20
N TYR A 155 12.01 -18.29 -11.15
CA TYR A 155 11.13 -18.55 -12.29
C TYR A 155 10.86 -17.31 -13.14
N VAL A 156 10.68 -16.14 -12.49
CA VAL A 156 10.44 -14.86 -13.19
C VAL A 156 11.76 -14.19 -13.58
N GLY A 157 12.83 -14.40 -12.82
CA GLY A 157 14.17 -13.85 -13.06
C GLY A 157 14.34 -12.41 -12.55
N ALA A 158 13.58 -12.01 -11.52
CA ALA A 158 13.76 -10.73 -10.84
C ALA A 158 14.95 -10.79 -9.87
N LYS A 159 15.64 -9.67 -9.68
CA LYS A 159 16.80 -9.58 -8.79
C LYS A 159 16.48 -8.75 -7.55
N PHE A 160 16.76 -9.32 -6.37
CA PHE A 160 16.67 -8.65 -5.07
C PHE A 160 18.08 -8.59 -4.48
N THR A 161 18.54 -7.39 -4.07
CA THR A 161 19.95 -7.17 -3.74
C THR A 161 20.19 -6.53 -2.38
N ARG A 162 19.15 -6.04 -1.71
CA ARG A 162 19.26 -5.37 -0.41
C ARG A 162 18.22 -5.90 0.55
N LEU A 163 18.60 -5.99 1.82
CA LEU A 163 17.72 -6.34 2.91
C LEU A 163 17.47 -5.11 3.78
N ASN A 164 16.22 -4.67 3.83
CA ASN A 164 15.81 -3.45 4.50
C ASN A 164 14.87 -3.72 5.69
N PHE A 165 14.74 -2.72 6.56
CA PHE A 165 13.75 -2.67 7.62
C PHE A 165 12.59 -1.73 7.24
N HIS A 166 11.39 -2.08 7.64
CA HIS A 166 10.24 -1.19 7.65
C HIS A 166 9.61 -1.15 9.04
N GLY A 167 9.13 0.02 9.46
CA GLY A 167 8.52 0.19 10.76
C GLY A 167 7.34 -0.76 11.01
N GLY A 168 7.28 -1.28 12.24
CA GLY A 168 6.28 -2.26 12.66
C GLY A 168 6.67 -3.73 12.47
N HIS A 169 7.75 -4.02 11.74
CA HIS A 169 8.34 -5.37 11.69
C HIS A 169 9.28 -5.62 12.86
N SER A 170 9.38 -6.87 13.32
CA SER A 170 10.32 -7.27 14.37
C SER A 170 11.77 -7.39 13.87
N VAL A 171 11.96 -7.66 12.56
CA VAL A 171 13.28 -7.89 11.95
C VAL A 171 13.35 -7.28 10.54
N LYS A 172 14.56 -7.15 10.00
CA LYS A 172 14.78 -6.84 8.58
C LYS A 172 14.27 -8.01 7.73
N ARG A 173 13.21 -7.78 6.91
CA ARG A 173 12.65 -8.80 5.99
C ARG A 173 12.23 -8.24 4.64
N ALA A 174 12.47 -6.97 4.39
CA ALA A 174 12.14 -6.34 3.13
C ALA A 174 13.28 -6.56 2.12
N ASN A 175 13.07 -7.48 1.18
CA ASN A 175 14.01 -7.75 0.10
C ASN A 175 13.73 -6.74 -1.02
N GLN A 176 14.69 -5.85 -1.30
CA GLN A 176 14.54 -4.79 -2.27
C GLN A 176 15.08 -5.22 -3.64
N THR A 177 14.31 -4.93 -4.68
CA THR A 177 14.74 -5.11 -6.07
C THR A 177 16.02 -4.34 -6.40
N ALA A 178 16.79 -4.81 -7.37
CA ALA A 178 18.10 -4.26 -7.72
C ALA A 178 18.08 -2.77 -8.10
N ASN A 179 16.97 -2.31 -8.71
CA ASN A 179 16.78 -0.90 -9.10
C ASN A 179 15.97 -0.07 -8.09
N ALA A 180 15.68 -0.62 -6.89
CA ALA A 180 14.85 0.00 -5.86
C ALA A 180 13.47 0.45 -6.39
N SER A 181 12.88 -0.32 -7.30
CA SER A 181 11.58 -0.04 -7.90
C SER A 181 10.84 -1.33 -8.21
N GLY A 182 9.52 -1.31 -8.07
CA GLY A 182 8.65 -2.41 -8.52
C GLY A 182 8.73 -2.67 -10.02
N SER A 183 9.25 -1.72 -10.80
CA SER A 183 9.43 -1.87 -12.24
C SER A 183 10.32 -3.05 -12.62
N GLU A 184 11.33 -3.39 -11.80
CA GLU A 184 12.16 -4.58 -12.00
C GLU A 184 11.29 -5.85 -12.10
N LEU A 185 10.44 -6.07 -11.11
CA LEU A 185 9.59 -7.26 -11.06
C LEU A 185 8.46 -7.21 -12.10
N VAL A 186 7.77 -6.04 -12.26
CA VAL A 186 6.68 -5.90 -13.25
C VAL A 186 7.18 -6.22 -14.67
N ASN A 187 8.32 -5.66 -15.07
CA ASN A 187 8.84 -5.88 -16.42
C ASN A 187 9.24 -7.33 -16.67
N LYS A 188 9.83 -7.99 -15.67
CA LYS A 188 10.16 -9.42 -15.75
C LYS A 188 8.91 -10.30 -15.83
N MET A 189 7.90 -10.03 -15.00
CA MET A 189 6.63 -10.76 -15.03
C MET A 189 5.90 -10.55 -16.36
N LEU A 190 5.87 -9.31 -16.87
CA LEU A 190 5.26 -9.02 -18.17
C LEU A 190 5.97 -9.76 -19.32
N ALA A 191 7.31 -9.76 -19.32
CA ALA A 191 8.09 -10.50 -20.31
C ALA A 191 7.79 -12.00 -20.22
N LYS A 192 7.72 -12.56 -19.00
CA LYS A 192 7.37 -13.97 -18.76
C LYS A 192 5.96 -14.30 -19.26
N ALA A 193 4.96 -13.48 -18.92
CA ALA A 193 3.58 -13.66 -19.36
C ALA A 193 3.46 -13.62 -20.89
N LYS A 194 4.09 -12.64 -21.54
CA LYS A 194 4.14 -12.55 -23.02
C LYS A 194 4.86 -13.75 -23.64
N GLY A 195 5.97 -14.20 -23.05
CA GLY A 195 6.70 -15.40 -23.50
C GLY A 195 5.87 -16.68 -23.41
N LEU A 196 4.91 -16.75 -22.49
CA LEU A 196 3.93 -17.82 -22.39
C LEU A 196 2.73 -17.65 -23.35
N GLY A 197 2.64 -16.54 -24.10
CA GLY A 197 1.53 -16.24 -25.01
C GLY A 197 0.32 -15.64 -24.31
N VAL A 198 0.49 -14.92 -23.18
CA VAL A 198 -0.57 -14.13 -22.57
C VAL A 198 -0.70 -12.79 -23.29
N GLU A 199 -1.91 -12.46 -23.72
CA GLU A 199 -2.23 -11.15 -24.29
C GLU A 199 -2.49 -10.13 -23.18
N VAL A 200 -1.92 -8.91 -23.31
CA VAL A 200 -2.15 -7.80 -22.37
C VAL A 200 -2.68 -6.61 -23.14
N LEU A 201 -3.98 -6.31 -22.93
CA LEU A 201 -4.73 -5.26 -23.64
C LEU A 201 -4.75 -3.99 -22.77
N THR A 202 -3.88 -3.03 -23.08
CA THR A 202 -3.93 -1.69 -22.48
C THR A 202 -5.08 -0.87 -23.06
N ARG A 203 -5.44 0.26 -22.44
CA ARG A 203 -6.57 1.11 -22.82
C ARG A 203 -7.87 0.32 -22.94
N THR A 204 -8.03 -0.71 -22.11
CA THR A 204 -9.21 -1.57 -22.05
C THR A 204 -9.79 -1.52 -20.64
N LYS A 205 -10.83 -0.72 -20.45
CA LYS A 205 -11.49 -0.48 -19.17
C LYS A 205 -12.64 -1.45 -18.99
N MET A 206 -12.70 -2.17 -17.88
CA MET A 206 -13.90 -2.91 -17.49
C MET A 206 -15.00 -1.93 -17.08
N GLU A 207 -16.20 -2.08 -17.65
CA GLU A 207 -17.38 -1.29 -17.31
C GLU A 207 -18.33 -2.08 -16.39
N ARG A 208 -18.62 -3.33 -16.75
CA ARG A 208 -19.57 -4.17 -16.02
C ARG A 208 -19.14 -5.63 -16.01
N MET A 209 -19.51 -6.33 -14.95
CA MET A 209 -19.50 -7.79 -14.99
C MET A 209 -20.72 -8.32 -15.75
N ILE A 210 -20.56 -9.43 -16.44
CA ILE A 210 -21.65 -10.14 -17.12
C ILE A 210 -21.97 -11.38 -16.31
N THR A 211 -23.24 -11.52 -15.89
CA THR A 211 -23.70 -12.68 -15.11
C THR A 211 -24.75 -13.46 -15.86
N ASN A 212 -24.73 -14.79 -15.73
CA ASN A 212 -25.82 -15.64 -16.23
C ASN A 212 -26.99 -15.63 -15.22
N LYS A 213 -28.09 -16.33 -15.59
CA LYS A 213 -29.30 -16.42 -14.76
C LYS A 213 -29.09 -17.07 -13.39
N ASP A 214 -28.02 -17.84 -13.23
CA ASP A 214 -27.67 -18.50 -11.97
C ASP A 214 -26.72 -17.63 -11.10
N GLY A 215 -26.48 -16.38 -11.50
CA GLY A 215 -25.59 -15.44 -10.79
C GLY A 215 -24.10 -15.72 -10.96
N ARG A 216 -23.70 -16.65 -11.86
CA ARG A 216 -22.30 -16.90 -12.19
C ARG A 216 -21.75 -15.75 -13.03
N VAL A 217 -20.56 -15.26 -12.70
CA VAL A 217 -19.81 -14.35 -13.56
C VAL A 217 -19.25 -15.14 -14.74
N VAL A 218 -19.62 -14.73 -15.96
CA VAL A 218 -19.33 -15.43 -17.21
C VAL A 218 -18.56 -14.59 -18.22
N GLY A 219 -18.25 -13.36 -17.87
CA GLY A 219 -17.49 -12.42 -18.69
C GLY A 219 -17.59 -10.99 -18.20
N ILE A 220 -17.14 -10.09 -19.03
CA ILE A 220 -17.12 -8.65 -18.75
C ILE A 220 -17.48 -7.84 -20.00
N GLU A 221 -18.11 -6.70 -19.78
CA GLU A 221 -18.24 -5.64 -20.76
C GLU A 221 -17.10 -4.65 -20.56
N VAL A 222 -16.46 -4.24 -21.63
CA VAL A 222 -15.30 -3.35 -21.62
C VAL A 222 -15.44 -2.19 -22.60
N LYS A 223 -14.68 -1.11 -22.37
CA LYS A 223 -14.37 -0.10 -23.38
C LYS A 223 -12.96 -0.31 -23.91
N THR A 224 -12.82 -0.71 -25.17
CA THR A 224 -11.53 -0.82 -25.88
C THR A 224 -11.13 0.52 -26.50
N GLY A 225 -9.84 0.90 -26.43
CA GLY A 225 -9.37 2.21 -26.87
C GLY A 225 -9.70 3.35 -25.89
N TYR A 226 -10.00 3.02 -24.63
CA TYR A 226 -10.28 3.98 -23.56
C TYR A 226 -9.09 4.92 -23.31
N ARG A 227 -9.38 6.21 -23.09
CA ARG A 227 -8.39 7.24 -22.77
C ARG A 227 -8.69 7.89 -21.43
N TYR A 228 -8.17 7.32 -20.36
CA TYR A 228 -8.36 7.86 -19.01
C TYR A 228 -8.02 9.36 -18.94
N PRO A 229 -8.82 10.20 -18.27
CA PRO A 229 -10.08 9.92 -17.59
C PRO A 229 -11.35 10.18 -18.46
N ASP A 230 -11.23 10.26 -19.77
CA ASP A 230 -12.33 10.63 -20.67
C ASP A 230 -13.30 9.44 -20.91
N GLU A 231 -14.39 9.43 -20.15
CA GLU A 231 -15.43 8.39 -20.22
C GLU A 231 -16.18 8.29 -21.56
N LYS A 232 -16.05 9.29 -22.44
CA LYS A 232 -16.66 9.29 -23.77
C LYS A 232 -15.82 8.51 -24.79
N THR A 233 -14.60 8.13 -24.41
CA THR A 233 -13.69 7.40 -25.32
C THR A 233 -13.87 5.90 -25.22
N GLY A 234 -13.45 5.19 -26.26
CA GLY A 234 -13.49 3.75 -26.36
C GLY A 234 -14.75 3.20 -27.02
N LYS A 235 -14.66 1.94 -27.44
CA LYS A 235 -15.77 1.18 -28.05
C LYS A 235 -16.16 0.05 -27.11
N THR A 236 -17.46 -0.15 -26.87
CA THR A 236 -17.98 -1.23 -26.06
C THR A 236 -17.72 -2.58 -26.76
N ALA A 237 -17.24 -3.54 -26.00
CA ALA A 237 -17.04 -4.93 -26.41
C ALA A 237 -17.31 -5.88 -25.24
N ASN A 238 -17.63 -7.14 -25.55
CA ASN A 238 -17.93 -8.19 -24.58
C ASN A 238 -16.86 -9.29 -24.65
N ILE A 239 -16.22 -9.58 -23.52
CA ILE A 239 -15.20 -10.63 -23.40
C ILE A 239 -15.77 -11.78 -22.56
N LYS A 240 -15.86 -12.98 -23.18
CA LYS A 240 -16.28 -14.21 -22.49
C LYS A 240 -15.15 -14.71 -21.59
N ALA A 241 -15.50 -15.06 -20.35
CA ALA A 241 -14.65 -15.86 -19.47
C ALA A 241 -15.23 -17.27 -19.38
N GLY A 242 -14.68 -18.22 -20.11
CA GLY A 242 -15.18 -19.60 -20.16
C GLY A 242 -15.10 -20.31 -18.81
N LYS A 243 -14.16 -19.93 -17.97
CA LYS A 243 -13.96 -20.48 -16.62
C LYS A 243 -14.15 -19.43 -15.54
N ALA A 244 -13.36 -18.34 -15.55
CA ALA A 244 -13.41 -17.35 -14.48
C ALA A 244 -12.93 -15.96 -14.91
N VAL A 245 -13.40 -14.94 -14.17
CA VAL A 245 -12.84 -13.59 -14.10
C VAL A 245 -12.01 -13.49 -12.84
N VAL A 246 -10.78 -12.92 -12.95
CA VAL A 246 -9.90 -12.63 -11.82
C VAL A 246 -9.74 -11.13 -11.67
N LEU A 247 -10.25 -10.55 -10.59
CA LEU A 247 -10.18 -9.13 -10.32
C LEU A 247 -8.89 -8.80 -9.56
N THR A 248 -8.02 -8.00 -10.18
CA THR A 248 -6.72 -7.57 -9.65
C THR A 248 -6.47 -6.08 -9.91
N SER A 249 -7.55 -5.31 -9.86
CA SER A 249 -7.60 -3.90 -10.27
C SER A 249 -6.90 -2.92 -9.32
N GLY A 250 -6.41 -3.40 -8.18
CA GLY A 250 -5.84 -2.58 -7.12
C GLY A 250 -6.91 -1.89 -6.25
N GLY A 251 -6.46 -0.99 -5.37
CA GLY A 251 -7.31 -0.27 -4.44
C GLY A 251 -7.92 1.01 -5.02
N PHE A 252 -8.51 1.83 -4.14
CA PHE A 252 -9.25 3.05 -4.50
C PHE A 252 -8.61 4.34 -3.94
N SER A 253 -7.31 4.35 -3.67
CA SER A 253 -6.61 5.48 -3.03
C SER A 253 -6.69 6.81 -3.78
N ASN A 254 -6.89 6.79 -5.11
CA ASN A 254 -7.07 8.00 -5.92
C ASN A 254 -8.54 8.36 -6.18
N ASP A 255 -9.47 7.59 -5.63
CA ASP A 255 -10.90 7.89 -5.69
C ASP A 255 -11.30 8.79 -4.52
N ILE A 256 -11.26 10.12 -4.74
CA ILE A 256 -11.55 11.09 -3.70
C ILE A 256 -12.96 10.91 -3.13
N ALA A 257 -13.96 10.68 -3.98
CA ALA A 257 -15.33 10.51 -3.55
C ALA A 257 -15.51 9.25 -2.68
N LEU A 258 -14.99 8.11 -3.15
CA LEU A 258 -15.10 6.84 -2.42
C LEU A 258 -14.34 6.89 -1.09
N ARG A 259 -13.10 7.42 -1.07
CA ARG A 259 -12.33 7.52 0.18
C ARG A 259 -12.96 8.48 1.19
N GLN A 260 -13.63 9.58 0.75
CA GLN A 260 -14.35 10.50 1.64
C GLN A 260 -15.63 9.89 2.21
N ILE A 261 -16.31 9.01 1.47
CA ILE A 261 -17.43 8.24 2.00
C ILE A 261 -16.94 7.34 3.15
N GLN A 262 -15.76 6.74 3.01
CA GLN A 262 -15.19 5.82 4.00
C GLN A 262 -14.53 6.57 5.18
N ASP A 263 -13.79 7.64 4.90
CA ASP A 263 -13.19 8.55 5.90
C ASP A 263 -13.36 10.00 5.44
N PRO A 264 -14.32 10.76 6.03
CA PRO A 264 -14.61 12.14 5.63
C PRO A 264 -13.43 13.12 5.73
N ARG A 265 -12.38 12.76 6.47
CA ARG A 265 -11.16 13.59 6.60
C ARG A 265 -10.31 13.56 5.33
N LEU A 266 -10.40 12.49 4.52
CA LEU A 266 -9.55 12.24 3.36
C LEU A 266 -10.06 12.97 2.11
N THR A 267 -10.12 14.28 2.19
CA THR A 267 -10.54 15.18 1.11
C THR A 267 -9.48 15.26 -0.01
N ASP A 268 -9.72 16.10 -1.00
CA ASP A 268 -8.76 16.47 -2.06
C ASP A 268 -7.47 17.13 -1.53
N LYS A 269 -7.50 17.67 -0.30
CA LYS A 269 -6.33 18.21 0.41
C LYS A 269 -5.28 17.14 0.74
N PHE A 270 -5.69 15.87 0.86
CA PHE A 270 -4.77 14.76 0.99
C PHE A 270 -4.36 14.26 -0.39
N GLY A 271 -3.09 14.44 -0.75
CA GLY A 271 -2.52 13.82 -1.94
C GLY A 271 -2.56 12.29 -1.87
N THR A 272 -2.19 11.63 -2.94
CA THR A 272 -2.02 10.17 -2.98
C THR A 272 -0.66 9.79 -3.55
N THR A 273 -0.13 8.65 -3.12
CA THR A 273 1.07 8.04 -3.71
C THR A 273 0.77 7.20 -4.94
N ASN A 274 -0.51 6.98 -5.21
CA ASN A 274 -0.98 6.05 -6.24
C ASN A 274 -1.02 6.71 -7.61
N GLN A 275 -0.95 5.88 -8.65
CA GLN A 275 -1.16 6.31 -10.02
C GLN A 275 -2.64 6.70 -10.24
N PRO A 276 -2.94 7.58 -11.24
CA PRO A 276 -4.28 8.15 -11.38
C PRO A 276 -5.41 7.13 -11.55
N GLY A 277 -5.13 5.99 -12.15
CA GLY A 277 -6.12 4.94 -12.37
C GLY A 277 -6.45 4.08 -11.15
N ALA A 278 -5.88 4.34 -9.95
CA ALA A 278 -6.21 3.64 -8.72
C ALA A 278 -7.56 4.10 -8.16
N THR A 279 -8.63 3.72 -8.83
CA THR A 279 -10.02 4.08 -8.56
C THR A 279 -10.85 2.82 -8.27
N GLY A 280 -11.95 2.96 -7.56
CA GLY A 280 -12.76 1.82 -7.06
C GLY A 280 -13.75 1.21 -8.07
N GLU A 281 -13.75 1.61 -9.34
CA GLU A 281 -14.81 1.23 -10.30
C GLU A 281 -14.99 -0.28 -10.43
N ALA A 282 -13.89 -1.02 -10.59
CA ALA A 282 -13.95 -2.46 -10.76
C ALA A 282 -14.38 -3.20 -9.49
N LEU A 283 -13.97 -2.71 -8.31
CA LEU A 283 -14.44 -3.21 -7.02
C LEU A 283 -15.95 -2.99 -6.88
N LEU A 284 -16.43 -1.77 -7.15
CA LEU A 284 -17.85 -1.44 -7.08
C LEU A 284 -18.67 -2.26 -8.08
N ALA A 285 -18.16 -2.50 -9.30
CA ALA A 285 -18.81 -3.37 -10.28
C ALA A 285 -18.93 -4.82 -9.79
N ALA A 286 -17.95 -5.33 -9.05
CA ALA A 286 -18.03 -6.63 -8.40
C ALA A 286 -19.08 -6.67 -7.28
N CYS A 287 -19.13 -5.63 -6.44
CA CYS A 287 -20.18 -5.49 -5.40
C CYS A 287 -21.58 -5.45 -6.03
N MET A 288 -21.76 -4.71 -7.14
CA MET A 288 -23.03 -4.70 -7.88
C MET A 288 -23.38 -6.07 -8.49
N ALA A 289 -22.39 -6.93 -8.76
CA ALA A 289 -22.60 -8.32 -9.17
C ALA A 289 -22.82 -9.28 -7.98
N GLY A 290 -22.97 -8.77 -6.76
CA GLY A 290 -23.27 -9.53 -5.56
C GLY A 290 -22.06 -9.90 -4.70
N ALA A 291 -20.86 -9.43 -5.03
CA ALA A 291 -19.68 -9.60 -4.19
C ALA A 291 -19.80 -8.78 -2.90
N MET A 292 -19.29 -9.32 -1.80
CA MET A 292 -19.25 -8.67 -0.49
C MET A 292 -17.87 -8.01 -0.29
N ASP A 293 -17.87 -6.83 0.30
CA ASP A 293 -16.67 -6.10 0.72
C ASP A 293 -16.51 -6.10 2.23
N VAL A 294 -15.30 -5.75 2.71
CA VAL A 294 -14.96 -5.66 4.13
C VAL A 294 -13.92 -4.59 4.36
N GLN A 295 -13.97 -3.94 5.53
CA GLN A 295 -12.92 -3.02 6.03
C GLN A 295 -12.62 -1.83 5.08
N MET A 296 -13.61 -1.35 4.34
CA MET A 296 -13.44 -0.26 3.37
C MET A 296 -13.01 1.07 4.02
N ASP A 297 -13.30 1.26 5.30
CA ASP A 297 -12.92 2.41 6.13
C ASP A 297 -11.46 2.40 6.58
N TRP A 298 -10.74 1.29 6.43
CA TRP A 298 -9.33 1.22 6.74
C TRP A 298 -8.48 1.65 5.54
N ILE A 299 -8.11 2.94 5.56
CA ILE A 299 -7.28 3.57 4.51
C ILE A 299 -5.94 3.98 5.12
N GLN A 300 -4.85 3.42 4.58
CA GLN A 300 -3.50 3.68 5.06
C GLN A 300 -2.92 4.96 4.47
N LEU A 301 -2.38 5.79 5.36
CA LEU A 301 -1.58 6.94 4.99
C LEU A 301 -0.08 6.58 5.02
N GLY A 302 0.69 7.16 4.10
CA GLY A 302 2.14 7.03 4.05
C GLY A 302 2.82 8.13 4.85
N PRO A 303 3.31 7.87 6.08
CA PRO A 303 3.90 8.89 6.96
C PRO A 303 5.26 9.40 6.47
N TRP A 304 5.81 8.76 5.48
CA TRP A 304 7.11 8.99 4.87
C TRP A 304 7.02 9.78 3.55
N THR A 305 5.84 10.25 3.17
CA THR A 305 5.66 11.08 1.98
C THR A 305 5.96 12.55 2.25
N SER A 306 6.29 13.30 1.20
CA SER A 306 6.58 14.73 1.31
C SER A 306 5.49 15.59 0.69
N PRO A 307 5.15 16.74 1.29
CA PRO A 307 4.30 17.75 0.64
C PRO A 307 5.00 18.41 -0.56
N ASP A 308 6.32 18.29 -0.65
CA ASP A 308 7.14 18.89 -1.70
C ASP A 308 7.22 18.06 -2.99
N GLU A 309 6.61 16.88 -3.01
CA GLU A 309 6.57 15.98 -4.17
C GLU A 309 5.14 15.60 -4.54
N LYS A 310 4.89 15.37 -5.84
CA LYS A 310 3.65 14.77 -6.32
C LYS A 310 3.76 13.23 -6.32
N GLY A 311 2.63 12.54 -6.16
CA GLY A 311 2.56 11.07 -6.19
C GLY A 311 3.43 10.43 -5.11
N PHE A 312 4.10 9.31 -5.46
CA PHE A 312 4.99 8.59 -4.56
C PHE A 312 6.26 9.38 -4.22
N GLY A 313 6.92 9.98 -5.22
CA GLY A 313 8.14 10.76 -5.04
C GLY A 313 9.40 9.94 -4.72
N HIS A 314 10.44 10.61 -4.22
CA HIS A 314 11.73 10.04 -3.82
C HIS A 314 11.96 10.06 -2.31
N VAL A 315 11.29 10.98 -1.58
CA VAL A 315 11.37 11.10 -0.11
C VAL A 315 10.96 9.81 0.61
N PRO A 316 10.01 8.97 0.13
CA PRO A 316 9.74 7.68 0.75
C PRO A 316 10.98 6.77 0.89
N LEU A 317 11.83 6.72 -0.14
CA LEU A 317 13.07 5.93 -0.12
C LEU A 317 14.17 6.59 0.73
N PHE A 318 14.13 7.89 0.93
CA PHE A 318 14.98 8.61 1.88
C PHE A 318 14.52 8.34 3.32
N CYS A 319 13.26 8.60 3.63
CA CYS A 319 12.71 8.49 4.98
C CYS A 319 12.76 7.06 5.54
N GLU A 320 12.23 6.07 4.80
CA GLU A 320 12.15 4.69 5.31
C GLU A 320 13.54 4.05 5.54
N ARG A 321 14.60 4.61 4.96
CA ARG A 321 15.97 4.14 5.20
C ARG A 321 16.64 4.79 6.41
N LEU A 322 16.11 5.93 6.87
CA LEU A 322 16.64 6.65 8.01
C LEU A 322 15.93 6.35 9.34
N VAL A 323 14.76 5.70 9.33
CA VAL A 323 14.11 5.26 10.58
C VAL A 323 15.05 4.36 11.38
N GLY A 324 15.30 4.72 12.66
CA GLY A 324 16.28 4.04 13.52
C GLY A 324 17.75 4.44 13.30
N TYR A 325 18.02 5.34 12.34
CA TYR A 325 19.35 5.93 12.08
C TYR A 325 19.38 7.44 12.22
N GLY A 326 18.24 8.11 12.14
CA GLY A 326 18.09 9.54 12.30
C GLY A 326 16.72 9.90 12.90
N PRO A 327 16.63 11.05 13.60
CA PRO A 327 15.41 11.45 14.30
C PRO A 327 14.39 12.12 13.37
N MET A 328 13.11 12.05 13.77
CA MET A 328 12.04 12.89 13.25
C MET A 328 11.80 14.05 14.21
N ILE A 329 11.81 15.28 13.68
CA ILE A 329 11.71 16.52 14.45
C ILE A 329 10.42 17.26 14.09
N ASP A 330 9.69 17.68 15.10
CA ASP A 330 8.65 18.69 14.98
C ASP A 330 9.32 20.07 14.85
N PRO A 331 9.19 20.76 13.70
CA PRO A 331 9.85 22.05 13.50
C PRO A 331 9.33 23.15 14.43
N ALA A 332 8.09 23.07 14.91
CA ALA A 332 7.52 24.07 15.82
C ALA A 332 8.18 24.05 17.21
N THR A 333 8.60 22.89 17.67
CA THR A 333 9.17 22.72 19.01
C THR A 333 10.67 22.43 19.01
N GLY A 334 11.22 21.94 17.90
CA GLY A 334 12.60 21.46 17.79
C GLY A 334 12.84 20.12 18.47
N LYS A 335 11.79 19.36 18.80
CA LYS A 335 11.86 18.09 19.54
C LYS A 335 11.40 16.91 18.67
N ARG A 336 11.86 15.73 19.03
CA ARG A 336 11.20 14.48 18.63
C ARG A 336 9.80 14.43 19.26
N PHE A 337 8.87 13.73 18.61
CA PHE A 337 7.48 13.73 19.04
C PHE A 337 6.86 12.31 19.03
N PHE A 338 7.57 11.34 18.47
CA PHE A 338 7.04 9.98 18.33
C PHE A 338 8.15 8.97 18.00
N LYS A 339 7.81 7.67 18.11
CA LYS A 339 8.65 6.52 17.76
C LYS A 339 8.84 6.40 16.24
N GLU A 340 10.01 6.73 15.72
CA GLU A 340 10.30 6.71 14.27
C GLU A 340 10.15 5.33 13.65
N THR A 341 10.43 4.27 14.40
CA THR A 341 10.27 2.86 13.97
C THR A 341 8.87 2.29 14.20
N GLY A 342 7.91 3.11 14.64
CA GLY A 342 6.50 2.75 14.74
C GLY A 342 5.90 2.34 13.40
N ASN A 343 4.74 1.67 13.42
CA ASN A 343 4.04 1.31 12.21
C ASN A 343 3.50 2.55 11.47
N ARG A 344 3.02 2.35 10.25
CA ARG A 344 2.61 3.46 9.37
C ARG A 344 1.44 4.28 9.91
N LYS A 345 0.45 3.61 10.54
CA LYS A 345 -0.71 4.30 11.11
C LYS A 345 -0.29 5.16 12.29
N GLU A 346 0.45 4.59 13.23
CA GLU A 346 0.94 5.31 14.42
C GLU A 346 1.74 6.55 14.03
N ARG A 347 2.68 6.43 13.09
CA ARG A 347 3.47 7.56 12.59
C ARG A 347 2.62 8.60 11.86
N ALA A 348 1.69 8.18 11.00
CA ALA A 348 0.82 9.10 10.27
C ALA A 348 -0.11 9.87 11.21
N ASP A 349 -0.73 9.17 12.17
CA ASP A 349 -1.60 9.79 13.17
C ASP A 349 -0.84 10.81 14.02
N ALA A 350 0.40 10.50 14.44
CA ALA A 350 1.25 11.42 15.19
C ALA A 350 1.55 12.71 14.40
N ILE A 351 1.89 12.59 13.10
CA ILE A 351 2.13 13.77 12.25
C ILE A 351 0.86 14.60 12.07
N ILE A 352 -0.28 13.94 11.83
CA ILE A 352 -1.57 14.63 11.62
C ILE A 352 -2.01 15.37 12.89
N LEU A 353 -1.77 14.80 14.07
CA LEU A 353 -2.07 15.44 15.35
C LEU A 353 -1.31 16.74 15.56
N LEU A 354 -0.09 16.87 15.05
CA LEU A 354 0.67 18.14 15.06
C LEU A 354 0.07 19.18 14.13
N GLY A 355 -0.66 18.77 13.08
CA GLY A 355 -1.35 19.68 12.15
C GLY A 355 -0.45 20.35 11.12
N HIS A 356 0.85 20.01 11.05
CA HIS A 356 1.82 20.58 10.11
C HIS A 356 2.91 19.55 9.72
N PRO A 357 3.63 19.77 8.61
CA PRO A 357 4.71 18.89 8.20
C PRO A 357 5.85 18.82 9.23
N VAL A 358 6.36 17.62 9.45
CA VAL A 358 7.53 17.35 10.30
C VAL A 358 8.77 17.11 9.44
N ILE A 359 9.94 16.90 10.07
CA ILE A 359 11.22 16.74 9.37
C ILE A 359 11.85 15.41 9.78
N ILE A 360 12.29 14.61 8.81
CA ILE A 360 13.25 13.52 9.01
C ILE A 360 14.63 14.01 8.61
N MET A 361 15.67 13.66 9.38
CA MET A 361 17.03 14.06 9.06
C MET A 361 18.03 12.93 9.27
N GLY A 362 19.20 13.10 8.66
CA GLY A 362 20.39 12.28 8.86
C GLY A 362 21.64 13.07 8.47
N ASP A 363 22.81 12.47 8.66
CA ASP A 363 24.11 13.12 8.44
C ASP A 363 24.91 12.46 7.30
N SER A 364 26.14 12.94 7.10
CA SER A 364 27.05 12.43 6.06
C SER A 364 27.47 10.97 6.26
N TYR A 365 27.27 10.39 7.43
CA TYR A 365 27.52 8.97 7.69
C TYR A 365 26.29 8.12 7.36
N SER A 366 25.13 8.46 7.94
CA SER A 366 23.92 7.65 7.85
C SER A 366 23.30 7.69 6.46
N VAL A 367 23.19 8.87 5.83
CA VAL A 367 22.47 9.05 4.56
C VAL A 367 23.11 8.28 3.41
N PRO A 368 24.41 8.43 3.08
CA PRO A 368 25.02 7.69 1.97
C PRO A 368 25.04 6.17 2.17
N LYS A 369 25.06 5.73 3.44
CA LYS A 369 25.08 4.30 3.78
C LYS A 369 23.70 3.64 3.65
N GLN A 370 22.65 4.33 4.05
CA GLN A 370 21.33 3.75 4.17
C GLN A 370 20.43 4.06 2.96
N VAL A 371 20.54 5.26 2.40
CA VAL A 371 19.67 5.70 1.30
C VAL A 371 20.20 5.23 -0.05
N PHE A 372 19.31 4.76 -0.92
CA PHE A 372 19.67 4.41 -2.28
C PHE A 372 20.18 5.62 -3.05
N PRO A 373 21.39 5.57 -3.66
CA PRO A 373 22.03 6.76 -4.27
C PRO A 373 21.14 7.49 -5.26
N GLY A 374 20.47 6.78 -6.17
CA GLY A 374 19.58 7.39 -7.15
C GLY A 374 18.33 8.07 -6.55
N ALA A 375 17.85 7.63 -5.38
CA ALA A 375 16.76 8.30 -4.67
C ALA A 375 17.24 9.58 -3.99
N LEU A 376 18.42 9.54 -3.37
CA LEU A 376 19.04 10.73 -2.78
C LEU A 376 19.32 11.79 -3.84
N GLU A 377 19.96 11.42 -4.95
CA GLU A 377 20.27 12.33 -6.04
C GLU A 377 19.01 13.02 -6.60
N LYS A 378 17.99 12.26 -6.91
CA LYS A 378 16.71 12.80 -7.43
C LYS A 378 15.97 13.65 -6.39
N GLY A 379 16.00 13.26 -5.11
CA GLY A 379 15.44 14.04 -4.02
C GLY A 379 16.14 15.38 -3.81
N LEU A 380 17.46 15.44 -4.03
CA LEU A 380 18.24 16.68 -4.01
C LEU A 380 17.94 17.53 -5.27
N GLN A 381 17.88 16.93 -6.45
CA GLN A 381 17.60 17.63 -7.72
C GLN A 381 16.22 18.29 -7.73
N ASN A 382 15.19 17.62 -7.19
CA ASN A 382 13.83 18.18 -7.12
C ASN A 382 13.59 19.07 -5.89
N GLY A 383 14.58 19.21 -4.98
CA GLY A 383 14.54 20.05 -3.79
C GLY A 383 13.71 19.51 -2.62
N ALA A 384 13.15 18.30 -2.72
CA ALA A 384 12.38 17.67 -1.63
C ALA A 384 13.30 17.15 -0.50
N VAL A 385 14.51 16.74 -0.85
CA VAL A 385 15.61 16.53 0.11
C VAL A 385 16.54 17.72 0.03
N LYS A 386 16.90 18.30 1.17
CA LYS A 386 17.84 19.43 1.26
C LYS A 386 19.10 19.04 2.00
N LYS A 387 20.21 19.67 1.63
CA LYS A 387 21.53 19.50 2.22
C LYS A 387 21.93 20.76 2.99
N PHE A 388 22.53 20.59 4.16
CA PHE A 388 22.91 21.68 5.07
C PHE A 388 24.31 21.46 5.62
N ASP A 389 25.09 22.55 5.74
CA ASP A 389 26.46 22.50 6.27
C ASP A 389 26.47 22.54 7.80
N SER A 390 25.36 22.88 8.45
CA SER A 390 25.23 22.88 9.91
C SER A 390 23.78 22.70 10.38
N LEU A 391 23.58 22.38 11.67
CA LEU A 391 22.25 22.34 12.30
C LEU A 391 21.62 23.75 12.36
N GLU A 392 22.41 24.81 12.49
CA GLU A 392 21.94 26.21 12.46
C GLU A 392 21.34 26.56 11.10
N ALA A 393 22.00 26.17 10.02
CA ALA A 393 21.48 26.36 8.65
C ALA A 393 20.16 25.60 8.41
N MET A 394 20.06 24.38 8.94
CA MET A 394 18.83 23.60 8.89
C MET A 394 17.73 24.24 9.73
N ALA A 395 18.04 24.64 10.96
CA ALA A 395 17.08 25.30 11.86
C ALA A 395 16.54 26.59 11.25
N LYS A 396 17.40 27.42 10.67
CA LYS A 396 16.99 28.62 9.94
C LYS A 396 16.07 28.33 8.75
N ASN A 397 16.39 27.29 7.93
CA ASN A 397 15.59 26.96 6.75
C ASN A 397 14.17 26.49 7.10
N TYR A 398 14.01 25.77 8.22
CA TYR A 398 12.74 25.17 8.64
C TYR A 398 12.07 25.91 9.81
N ASN A 399 12.62 27.05 10.25
CA ASN A 399 12.15 27.86 11.40
C ASN A 399 12.08 27.05 12.71
N ILE A 400 13.09 26.23 12.98
CA ILE A 400 13.19 25.42 14.19
C ILE A 400 13.83 26.23 15.32
N PRO A 401 13.33 26.17 16.58
CA PRO A 401 14.01 26.77 17.74
C PRO A 401 15.39 26.13 17.95
N LEU A 402 16.46 26.84 17.59
CA LEU A 402 17.82 26.30 17.48
C LEU A 402 18.31 25.61 18.75
N GLU A 403 18.20 26.29 19.89
CA GLU A 403 18.71 25.78 21.18
C GLU A 403 18.03 24.45 21.56
N THR A 404 16.69 24.37 21.39
CA THR A 404 15.94 23.15 21.66
C THR A 404 16.32 22.04 20.69
N PHE A 405 16.48 22.38 19.42
CA PHE A 405 16.87 21.43 18.38
C PHE A 405 18.26 20.83 18.65
N GLN A 406 19.26 21.66 18.98
CA GLN A 406 20.59 21.17 19.32
C GLN A 406 20.58 20.24 20.54
N LYS A 407 19.83 20.61 21.59
CA LYS A 407 19.65 19.75 22.79
C LYS A 407 18.98 18.40 22.41
N GLU A 408 17.99 18.43 21.53
CA GLU A 408 17.30 17.21 21.09
C GLU A 408 18.22 16.29 20.27
N ILE A 409 19.03 16.85 19.37
CA ILE A 409 20.02 16.05 18.63
C ILE A 409 21.08 15.46 19.56
N ALA A 410 21.56 16.21 20.55
CA ALA A 410 22.47 15.67 21.57
C ALA A 410 21.79 14.52 22.37
N ARG A 411 20.53 14.68 22.74
CA ARG A 411 19.74 13.65 23.42
C ARG A 411 19.58 12.39 22.55
N TRP A 412 19.16 12.53 21.28
CA TRP A 412 19.12 11.43 20.32
C TRP A 412 20.46 10.70 20.23
N ASN A 413 21.57 11.44 20.12
CA ASN A 413 22.90 10.86 20.02
C ASN A 413 23.25 10.01 21.25
N SER A 414 22.84 10.44 22.45
CA SER A 414 23.03 9.65 23.67
C SER A 414 22.27 8.32 23.65
N PHE A 415 21.10 8.28 23.01
CA PHE A 415 20.34 7.03 22.82
C PHE A 415 21.03 6.12 21.79
N VAL A 416 21.56 6.68 20.71
CA VAL A 416 22.32 5.93 19.71
C VAL A 416 23.55 5.27 20.32
N GLU A 417 24.29 5.97 21.20
CA GLU A 417 25.43 5.42 21.93
C GLU A 417 25.03 4.29 22.88
N LYS A 418 23.94 4.47 23.62
CA LYS A 418 23.39 3.45 24.54
C LYS A 418 22.72 2.29 23.82
N LYS A 419 22.43 2.42 22.51
CA LYS A 419 21.57 1.51 21.73
C LYS A 419 20.16 1.33 22.33
N LYS A 420 19.66 2.37 23.00
CA LYS A 420 18.35 2.35 23.67
C LYS A 420 17.75 3.75 23.66
N ASP A 421 16.54 3.89 23.15
CA ASP A 421 15.73 5.10 23.21
C ASP A 421 14.83 5.07 24.44
N ASP A 422 15.16 5.90 25.43
CA ASP A 422 14.43 5.96 26.70
C ASP A 422 13.16 6.83 26.59
N ASP A 423 12.97 7.60 25.49
CA ASP A 423 11.81 8.49 25.33
C ASP A 423 10.63 7.81 24.64
N PHE A 424 10.89 7.12 23.52
CA PHE A 424 9.83 6.56 22.66
C PHE A 424 10.00 5.07 22.37
N ASP A 425 11.00 4.41 22.94
CA ASP A 425 11.33 2.99 22.65
C ASP A 425 11.51 2.74 21.14
N CYS A 426 12.15 3.71 20.44
CA CYS A 426 12.52 3.56 19.04
C CYS A 426 13.62 2.51 18.91
N MET A 427 13.47 1.61 17.94
CA MET A 427 14.54 0.65 17.62
C MET A 427 15.75 1.39 17.03
N ILE A 428 16.89 1.28 17.69
CA ILE A 428 18.17 1.80 17.24
C ILE A 428 19.01 0.62 16.75
N PHE A 429 19.42 0.67 15.48
CA PHE A 429 20.17 -0.44 14.91
C PHE A 429 21.60 -0.50 15.45
N PRO A 430 22.21 -1.72 15.56
CA PRO A 430 23.56 -1.88 16.09
C PRO A 430 24.63 -1.04 15.36
N ASP A 431 24.47 -0.83 14.07
CA ASP A 431 25.37 -0.06 13.21
C ASP A 431 24.99 1.44 13.10
N ALA A 432 23.95 1.90 13.80
CA ALA A 432 23.64 3.33 13.89
C ALA A 432 24.73 4.08 14.65
N LYS A 433 25.07 5.28 14.18
CA LYS A 433 26.03 6.19 14.80
C LYS A 433 25.36 7.52 15.13
N PRO A 434 25.91 8.28 16.12
CA PRO A 434 25.45 9.63 16.41
C PRO A 434 25.40 10.52 15.18
N THR A 435 24.37 11.35 15.08
CA THR A 435 24.15 12.32 13.99
C THR A 435 24.94 13.59 14.31
N VAL A 436 26.18 13.66 13.85
CA VAL A 436 27.13 14.74 14.24
C VAL A 436 27.90 15.34 13.06
N ALA A 437 28.01 14.65 11.94
CA ALA A 437 28.92 15.01 10.86
C ALA A 437 28.19 15.68 9.68
N PRO A 438 28.49 16.97 9.37
CA PRO A 438 27.95 17.58 8.15
C PRO A 438 28.55 16.93 6.90
N PRO A 439 27.88 17.05 5.72
CA PRO A 439 26.59 17.70 5.57
C PRO A 439 25.44 16.92 6.18
N PHE A 440 24.48 17.66 6.71
CA PHE A 440 23.20 17.10 7.14
C PHE A 440 22.21 17.10 5.96
N TYR A 441 21.31 16.14 5.97
CA TYR A 441 20.25 16.02 4.96
C TYR A 441 18.90 15.95 5.66
N ALA A 442 17.90 16.60 5.09
CA ALA A 442 16.55 16.57 5.66
C ALA A 442 15.48 16.67 4.59
N ALA A 443 14.30 16.13 4.90
CA ALA A 443 13.10 16.22 4.09
C ALA A 443 11.89 16.51 4.96
N ARG A 444 10.94 17.30 4.45
CA ARG A 444 9.63 17.49 5.10
C ARG A 444 8.75 16.29 4.85
N LEU A 445 7.99 15.88 5.86
CA LEU A 445 7.05 14.77 5.81
C LEU A 445 5.63 15.27 6.08
N TRP A 446 4.69 14.86 5.21
CA TRP A 446 3.25 14.99 5.42
C TRP A 446 2.55 13.77 4.81
N PRO A 447 1.65 13.10 5.54
CA PRO A 447 1.03 11.87 5.08
C PRO A 447 0.19 12.05 3.81
N LYS A 448 0.28 11.10 2.88
CA LYS A 448 -0.58 10.97 1.70
C LYS A 448 -1.32 9.64 1.73
N VAL A 449 -2.49 9.57 1.12
CA VAL A 449 -3.21 8.30 0.94
C VAL A 449 -2.34 7.34 0.15
N HIS A 450 -2.15 6.12 0.68
CA HIS A 450 -1.17 5.19 0.11
C HIS A 450 -1.72 3.81 -0.23
N HIS A 451 -2.60 3.25 0.59
CA HIS A 451 -3.09 1.89 0.42
C HIS A 451 -4.49 1.76 1.03
N THR A 452 -5.34 0.95 0.44
CA THR A 452 -6.64 0.59 1.00
C THR A 452 -6.58 -0.85 1.49
N MET A 453 -6.81 -1.08 2.80
CA MET A 453 -6.84 -2.43 3.36
C MET A 453 -8.17 -3.12 3.14
N GLY A 454 -9.22 -2.34 2.91
CA GLY A 454 -10.55 -2.84 2.56
C GLY A 454 -10.67 -3.23 1.09
N GLY A 455 -11.60 -4.11 0.82
CA GLY A 455 -11.88 -4.64 -0.50
C GLY A 455 -12.76 -5.88 -0.46
N LEU A 456 -12.79 -6.65 -1.53
CA LEU A 456 -13.61 -7.84 -1.66
C LEU A 456 -13.23 -8.93 -0.66
N VAL A 457 -14.23 -9.58 -0.07
CA VAL A 457 -14.02 -10.76 0.77
C VAL A 457 -13.65 -11.95 -0.11
N ILE A 458 -12.53 -12.60 0.23
CA ILE A 458 -12.08 -13.83 -0.44
C ILE A 458 -11.90 -14.97 0.56
N ASP A 459 -11.95 -16.20 0.06
CA ASP A 459 -11.55 -17.40 0.80
C ASP A 459 -10.05 -17.73 0.59
N ARG A 460 -9.61 -18.84 1.20
CA ARG A 460 -8.25 -19.39 1.04
C ARG A 460 -7.85 -19.73 -0.40
N ASN A 461 -8.80 -19.88 -1.29
CA ASN A 461 -8.62 -20.18 -2.71
C ASN A 461 -8.63 -18.92 -3.57
N ALA A 462 -8.71 -17.74 -2.96
CA ALA A 462 -8.90 -16.43 -3.59
C ALA A 462 -10.24 -16.30 -4.35
N GLN A 463 -11.25 -17.14 -4.04
CA GLN A 463 -12.58 -17.03 -4.59
C GLN A 463 -13.38 -15.96 -3.84
N VAL A 464 -14.09 -15.09 -4.55
CA VAL A 464 -14.85 -13.97 -3.98
C VAL A 464 -16.13 -14.47 -3.33
N PHE A 465 -16.43 -14.00 -2.12
CA PHE A 465 -17.70 -14.26 -1.43
C PHE A 465 -18.74 -13.18 -1.76
N GLY A 466 -20.00 -13.62 -1.86
CA GLY A 466 -21.15 -12.74 -1.99
C GLY A 466 -21.89 -12.50 -0.68
N PHE A 467 -22.87 -11.60 -0.70
CA PHE A 467 -23.74 -11.29 0.45
C PHE A 467 -24.54 -12.50 0.95
N SER A 468 -24.67 -13.56 0.16
CA SER A 468 -25.25 -14.82 0.59
C SER A 468 -24.31 -15.67 1.47
N LEU A 469 -23.11 -15.17 1.78
CA LEU A 469 -22.02 -15.89 2.46
C LEU A 469 -21.59 -17.17 1.71
N LYS A 470 -21.74 -17.16 0.39
CA LYS A 470 -21.29 -18.23 -0.51
C LYS A 470 -20.36 -17.64 -1.57
N PRO A 471 -19.46 -18.47 -2.12
CA PRO A 471 -18.61 -18.03 -3.22
C PRO A 471 -19.43 -17.60 -4.44
N VAL A 472 -19.04 -16.46 -5.04
CA VAL A 472 -19.55 -16.02 -6.33
C VAL A 472 -18.89 -16.88 -7.41
N LYS A 473 -19.67 -17.74 -8.06
CA LYS A 473 -19.15 -18.66 -9.07
C LYS A 473 -18.49 -17.90 -10.22
N GLY A 474 -17.31 -18.35 -10.62
CA GLY A 474 -16.55 -17.76 -11.72
C GLY A 474 -15.91 -16.41 -11.40
N LEU A 475 -15.84 -15.99 -10.12
CA LEU A 475 -15.18 -14.75 -9.70
C LEU A 475 -14.11 -15.02 -8.65
N TYR A 476 -12.88 -14.57 -8.95
CA TYR A 476 -11.71 -14.59 -8.07
C TYR A 476 -11.18 -13.17 -7.90
N ALA A 477 -10.43 -12.92 -6.84
CA ALA A 477 -9.75 -11.64 -6.64
C ALA A 477 -8.43 -11.82 -5.89
N ALA A 478 -7.47 -10.89 -6.14
CA ALA A 478 -6.18 -10.89 -5.45
C ALA A 478 -5.54 -9.50 -5.41
N GLY A 479 -4.69 -9.27 -4.41
CA GLY A 479 -3.97 -8.00 -4.18
C GLY A 479 -4.88 -6.93 -3.57
N GLU A 480 -4.54 -5.66 -3.73
CA GLU A 480 -5.15 -4.53 -3.02
C GLU A 480 -6.66 -4.34 -3.25
N VAL A 481 -7.27 -5.03 -4.21
CA VAL A 481 -8.73 -5.06 -4.41
C VAL A 481 -9.44 -5.96 -3.38
N THR A 482 -8.68 -6.79 -2.63
CA THR A 482 -9.22 -7.68 -1.60
C THR A 482 -9.06 -7.09 -0.20
N GLY A 483 -10.03 -7.36 0.67
CA GLY A 483 -10.03 -6.92 2.07
C GLY A 483 -9.78 -8.05 3.06
N GLY A 484 -9.55 -7.68 4.33
CA GLY A 484 -9.42 -8.63 5.44
C GLY A 484 -8.03 -9.23 5.66
N ILE A 485 -7.11 -9.13 4.71
CA ILE A 485 -5.76 -9.73 4.84
C ILE A 485 -4.90 -8.96 5.85
N HIS A 486 -4.96 -7.63 5.81
CA HIS A 486 -4.05 -6.75 6.54
C HIS A 486 -4.64 -6.16 7.83
N GLY A 487 -5.94 -6.28 8.07
CA GLY A 487 -6.61 -5.61 9.17
C GLY A 487 -6.46 -4.09 9.10
N ALA A 488 -6.25 -3.44 10.24
CA ALA A 488 -6.17 -1.97 10.33
C ALA A 488 -4.91 -1.37 9.66
N VAL A 489 -3.81 -2.12 9.58
CA VAL A 489 -2.50 -1.62 9.09
C VAL A 489 -1.77 -2.67 8.28
N ARG A 490 -1.49 -2.36 7.03
CA ARG A 490 -0.61 -3.15 6.19
C ARG A 490 0.86 -2.76 6.46
N LEU A 491 1.67 -3.72 6.89
CA LEU A 491 3.12 -3.55 7.09
C LEU A 491 3.85 -3.26 5.77
N GLY A 492 4.93 -2.44 5.85
CA GLY A 492 5.75 -2.10 4.68
C GLY A 492 6.24 -3.35 3.93
N GLY A 493 6.20 -3.33 2.60
CA GLY A 493 6.65 -4.44 1.74
C GLY A 493 5.74 -5.67 1.68
N VAL A 494 4.77 -5.82 2.60
CA VAL A 494 3.87 -7.00 2.63
C VAL A 494 2.86 -7.00 1.48
N ALA A 495 2.50 -5.84 0.91
CA ALA A 495 1.60 -5.78 -0.24
C ALA A 495 2.17 -6.47 -1.49
N MET A 496 3.51 -6.46 -1.71
CA MET A 496 4.10 -7.20 -2.81
C MET A 496 3.95 -8.71 -2.61
N ALA A 497 4.20 -9.19 -1.39
CA ALA A 497 4.01 -10.60 -1.03
C ALA A 497 2.55 -11.03 -1.20
N ASP A 498 1.60 -10.24 -0.70
CA ASP A 498 0.16 -10.44 -0.87
C ASP A 498 -0.24 -10.59 -2.33
N CYS A 499 0.12 -9.61 -3.16
CA CYS A 499 -0.17 -9.64 -4.60
C CYS A 499 0.35 -10.91 -5.28
N ILE A 500 1.59 -11.33 -4.97
CA ILE A 500 2.18 -12.52 -5.60
C ILE A 500 1.56 -13.80 -5.05
N VAL A 501 1.40 -13.92 -3.73
CA VAL A 501 0.83 -15.14 -3.10
C VAL A 501 -0.60 -15.36 -3.58
N PHE A 502 -1.49 -14.39 -3.38
CA PHE A 502 -2.90 -14.56 -3.74
C PHE A 502 -3.13 -14.47 -5.25
N GLY A 503 -2.33 -13.70 -5.99
CA GLY A 503 -2.37 -13.70 -7.45
C GLY A 503 -2.08 -15.10 -8.02
N ARG A 504 -1.06 -15.79 -7.53
CA ARG A 504 -0.73 -17.17 -7.91
C ARG A 504 -1.85 -18.15 -7.52
N ILE A 505 -2.42 -18.01 -6.31
CA ILE A 505 -3.54 -18.84 -5.85
C ILE A 505 -4.75 -18.63 -6.76
N ALA A 506 -5.14 -17.37 -7.03
CA ALA A 506 -6.27 -17.03 -7.89
C ALA A 506 -6.09 -17.57 -9.31
N GLY A 507 -4.92 -17.38 -9.91
CA GLY A 507 -4.65 -17.86 -11.27
C GLY A 507 -4.76 -19.37 -11.42
N ARG A 508 -4.16 -20.13 -10.48
CA ARG A 508 -4.23 -21.59 -10.46
C ARG A 508 -5.66 -22.11 -10.28
N ASN A 509 -6.44 -21.50 -9.39
CA ASN A 509 -7.80 -21.94 -9.10
C ASN A 509 -8.77 -21.51 -10.20
N ALA A 510 -8.62 -20.30 -10.76
CA ALA A 510 -9.41 -19.86 -11.91
C ALA A 510 -9.22 -20.77 -13.14
N ALA A 511 -7.99 -21.25 -13.38
CA ALA A 511 -7.73 -22.19 -14.48
C ALA A 511 -8.34 -23.57 -14.27
N LYS A 512 -8.54 -24.01 -13.02
CA LYS A 512 -9.17 -25.27 -12.65
C LYS A 512 -10.69 -25.20 -12.55
N GLU A 513 -11.26 -23.99 -12.56
CA GLU A 513 -12.70 -23.78 -12.49
C GLU A 513 -13.40 -24.51 -13.62
N THR A 514 -14.58 -25.07 -13.33
CA THR A 514 -15.39 -25.75 -14.35
C THR A 514 -15.87 -24.74 -15.40
N ALA A 515 -15.61 -25.04 -16.66
CA ALA A 515 -16.12 -24.24 -17.75
C ALA A 515 -17.67 -24.23 -17.75
N TRP A 516 -18.22 -23.07 -18.07
CA TRP A 516 -19.67 -22.98 -18.32
C TRP A 516 -19.93 -23.03 -19.82
N GLY A 517 -21.05 -23.65 -20.19
CA GLY A 517 -21.42 -23.95 -21.58
C GLY A 517 -21.74 -22.75 -22.45
#